data_229a3f886e9c59ad77c0cda7848dfa02
#
_entry.id   229a3f886e9c59ad77c0cda7848dfa02
#
_cell.length_a   1.000
_cell.length_b   1.000
_cell.length_c   1.000
_cell.angle_alpha   90.00
_cell.angle_beta   90.00
_cell.angle_gamma   90.00
#
_symmetry.space_group_name_H-M   'P 1'
#
loop_
_entity.id
_entity.type
_entity.pdbx_description
1 polymer ?
#
loop_
_entity_poly.entity_id
_entity_poly.type
_entity_poly.pdbx_seq_one_letter_code
_entity_poly.pdbx_strand_id
1 'polypeptide(L)'
;MHSYIAYFQAFTNTYAPVETLRALYMEAIADPEVKILSIATRPDCLGADVLALLDEINHIKPVWVELGLQTIHPETSAYIRRGYELSVFEQAVKELRAIGITVIVHTILYLPGENERRYAGYDPLSQSYGYSGDQTAAAACTSRDGSGG
;
A
#
# COMPACT_ATOMS: atom_id res chain seq x y z
N MET A 1 -6.73 -8.03 27.87
CA MET A 1 -6.14 -8.60 26.64
C MET A 1 -5.94 -7.46 25.65
N HIS A 2 -4.73 -7.22 25.24
CA HIS A 2 -4.42 -6.19 24.26
C HIS A 2 -4.33 -6.80 22.86
N SER A 3 -4.62 -6.01 21.85
CA SER A 3 -4.49 -6.42 20.44
C SER A 3 -3.69 -5.36 19.71
N TYR A 4 -2.63 -5.79 19.03
CA TYR A 4 -1.72 -4.91 18.31
C TYR A 4 -1.69 -5.24 16.82
N ILE A 5 -1.34 -4.24 16.04
CA ILE A 5 -0.97 -4.36 14.64
C ILE A 5 0.55 -4.19 14.57
N ALA A 6 1.26 -5.18 14.06
CA ALA A 6 2.66 -5.01 13.75
C ALA A 6 2.77 -4.21 12.44
N TYR A 7 3.34 -3.02 12.53
CA TYR A 7 3.38 -2.08 11.42
C TYR A 7 4.80 -1.82 10.94
N PHE A 8 5.10 -2.27 9.74
CA PHE A 8 6.35 -1.98 9.05
C PHE A 8 6.17 -0.74 8.21
N GLN A 9 6.54 0.40 8.76
CA GLN A 9 6.54 1.71 8.14
C GLN A 9 7.98 2.21 7.97
N ALA A 10 8.15 3.23 7.21
CA ALA A 10 9.39 3.84 6.75
C ALA A 10 10.11 3.01 5.65
N PHE A 11 10.34 3.70 4.54
CA PHE A 11 10.95 3.13 3.34
C PHE A 11 10.13 2.03 2.66
N THR A 12 10.78 1.27 1.82
CA THR A 12 10.17 0.15 1.08
C THR A 12 10.44 -1.13 1.84
N ASN A 13 9.45 -1.63 2.58
CA ASN A 13 9.62 -2.74 3.51
C ASN A 13 9.63 -4.14 2.86
N THR A 14 9.57 -4.21 1.54
CA THR A 14 9.73 -5.46 0.79
C THR A 14 11.01 -5.47 -0.07
N TYR A 15 11.86 -4.45 0.09
CA TYR A 15 13.13 -4.33 -0.62
C TYR A 15 14.27 -4.96 0.18
N ALA A 16 14.26 -6.28 0.24
CA ALA A 16 15.29 -7.10 0.87
C ALA A 16 15.20 -8.55 0.35
N PRO A 17 16.21 -9.36 0.54
CA PRO A 17 16.11 -10.79 0.25
C PRO A 17 14.93 -11.42 0.99
N VAL A 18 14.20 -12.30 0.33
CA VAL A 18 12.96 -12.89 0.88
C VAL A 18 13.19 -13.61 2.21
N GLU A 19 14.34 -14.24 2.40
CA GLU A 19 14.67 -14.91 3.67
C GLU A 19 14.84 -13.93 4.83
N THR A 20 15.39 -12.75 4.56
CA THR A 20 15.48 -11.66 5.55
C THR A 20 14.08 -11.15 5.92
N LEU A 21 13.23 -10.94 4.94
CA LEU A 21 11.85 -10.52 5.15
C LEU A 21 11.06 -11.57 5.93
N ARG A 22 11.23 -12.84 5.59
CA ARG A 22 10.61 -13.96 6.29
C ARG A 22 10.97 -13.94 7.78
N ALA A 23 12.24 -13.81 8.12
CA ALA A 23 12.69 -13.77 9.50
C ALA A 23 12.07 -12.61 10.28
N LEU A 24 12.06 -11.41 9.69
CA LEU A 24 11.49 -10.22 10.31
C LEU A 24 9.97 -10.34 10.53
N TYR A 25 9.24 -10.78 9.52
CA TYR A 25 7.78 -10.87 9.60
C TYR A 25 7.33 -12.00 10.54
N MET A 26 8.01 -13.14 10.50
CA MET A 26 7.70 -14.25 11.39
C MET A 26 7.99 -13.91 12.85
N GLU A 27 9.06 -13.17 13.14
CA GLU A 27 9.34 -12.64 14.47
C GLU A 27 8.22 -11.70 14.95
N ALA A 28 7.77 -10.78 14.08
CA ALA A 28 6.73 -9.82 14.41
C ALA A 28 5.39 -10.50 14.73
N ILE A 29 5.01 -11.54 13.98
CA ILE A 29 3.73 -12.23 14.19
C ILE A 29 3.81 -13.35 15.23
N ALA A 30 4.98 -13.67 15.77
CA ALA A 30 5.14 -14.66 16.82
C ALA A 30 4.45 -14.24 18.13
N ASP A 31 4.34 -12.95 18.38
CA ASP A 31 3.64 -12.42 19.54
C ASP A 31 2.11 -12.71 19.44
N PRO A 32 1.51 -13.38 20.43
CA PRO A 32 0.09 -13.70 20.40
C PRO A 32 -0.84 -12.48 20.48
N GLU A 33 -0.34 -11.34 20.98
CA GLU A 33 -1.09 -10.09 21.01
C GLU A 33 -1.09 -9.35 19.67
N VAL A 34 -0.17 -9.67 18.75
CA VAL A 34 -0.17 -9.17 17.38
C VAL A 34 -1.23 -9.92 16.58
N LYS A 35 -2.23 -9.19 16.08
CA LYS A 35 -3.36 -9.76 15.33
C LYS A 35 -3.26 -9.55 13.83
N ILE A 36 -2.58 -8.50 13.39
CA ILE A 36 -2.46 -8.11 12.00
C ILE A 36 -1.01 -7.70 11.74
N LEU A 37 -0.50 -8.07 10.58
CA LEU A 37 0.75 -7.56 10.03
C LEU A 37 0.45 -6.53 8.94
N SER A 38 0.84 -5.29 9.13
CA SER A 38 0.69 -4.22 8.13
C SER A 38 2.04 -3.81 7.57
N ILE A 39 2.16 -3.81 6.25
CA ILE A 39 3.42 -3.58 5.54
C ILE A 39 3.22 -2.46 4.52
N ALA A 40 3.94 -1.35 4.72
CA ALA A 40 3.98 -0.26 3.75
C ALA A 40 5.09 -0.51 2.73
N THR A 41 4.76 -0.47 1.45
CA THR A 41 5.72 -0.72 0.37
C THR A 41 5.34 -0.03 -0.93
N ARG A 42 6.22 -0.16 -1.92
CA ARG A 42 6.00 0.31 -3.29
C ARG A 42 5.48 -0.81 -4.18
N PRO A 43 4.59 -0.50 -5.14
CA PRO A 43 4.06 -1.51 -6.05
C PRO A 43 5.10 -2.23 -6.89
N ASP A 44 6.20 -1.55 -7.24
CA ASP A 44 7.31 -2.09 -8.04
C ASP A 44 8.30 -2.97 -7.24
N CYS A 45 8.04 -3.14 -5.93
CA CYS A 45 8.88 -3.96 -5.04
C CYS A 45 8.14 -5.21 -4.52
N LEU A 46 7.19 -5.72 -5.27
CA LEU A 46 6.42 -6.93 -4.99
C LEU A 46 6.73 -8.02 -6.02
N GLY A 47 7.89 -8.63 -5.91
CA GLY A 47 8.25 -9.78 -6.74
C GLY A 47 7.47 -11.04 -6.38
N ALA A 48 7.52 -12.05 -7.25
CA ALA A 48 6.79 -13.31 -7.05
C ALA A 48 7.19 -14.02 -5.74
N ASP A 49 8.43 -13.95 -5.34
CA ASP A 49 8.95 -14.49 -4.09
C ASP A 49 8.38 -13.78 -2.86
N VAL A 50 8.27 -12.45 -2.92
CA VAL A 50 7.64 -11.65 -1.87
C VAL A 50 6.15 -11.96 -1.77
N LEU A 51 5.44 -12.04 -2.89
CA LEU A 51 4.02 -12.39 -2.91
C LEU A 51 3.77 -13.78 -2.32
N ALA A 52 4.63 -14.75 -2.63
CA ALA A 52 4.54 -16.09 -2.04
C ALA A 52 4.74 -16.07 -0.53
N LEU A 53 5.68 -15.28 -0.04
CA LEU A 53 5.90 -15.08 1.40
C LEU A 53 4.69 -14.43 2.08
N LEU A 54 4.13 -13.40 1.48
CA LEU A 54 2.95 -12.71 2.02
C LEU A 54 1.72 -13.61 2.04
N ASP A 55 1.53 -14.46 1.03
CA ASP A 55 0.47 -15.46 1.01
C ASP A 55 0.63 -16.48 2.15
N GLU A 56 1.83 -16.99 2.35
CA GLU A 56 2.15 -17.88 3.46
C GLU A 56 1.81 -17.25 4.83
N ILE A 57 2.23 -16.01 5.05
CA ILE A 57 1.97 -15.30 6.31
C ILE A 57 0.48 -15.01 6.48
N ASN A 58 -0.23 -14.66 5.41
CA ASN A 58 -1.66 -14.39 5.45
C ASN A 58 -2.50 -15.61 5.88
N HIS A 59 -1.99 -16.82 5.70
CA HIS A 59 -2.60 -18.04 6.22
C HIS A 59 -2.39 -18.22 7.74
N ILE A 60 -1.42 -17.52 8.33
CA ILE A 60 -1.14 -17.56 9.77
C ILE A 60 -1.87 -16.43 10.48
N LYS A 61 -1.68 -15.19 10.02
CA LYS A 61 -2.34 -13.99 10.53
C LYS A 61 -2.67 -13.05 9.36
N PRO A 62 -3.78 -12.28 9.45
CA PRO A 62 -4.13 -11.33 8.40
C PRO A 62 -3.00 -10.37 8.08
N VAL A 63 -2.74 -10.18 6.78
CA VAL A 63 -1.74 -9.25 6.26
C VAL A 63 -2.45 -8.09 5.56
N TRP A 64 -2.05 -6.89 5.88
CA TRP A 64 -2.42 -5.67 5.16
C TRP A 64 -1.20 -5.14 4.42
N VAL A 65 -1.36 -4.77 3.17
CA VAL A 65 -0.31 -4.14 2.38
C VAL A 65 -0.75 -2.73 2.01
N GLU A 66 0.06 -1.77 2.41
CA GLU A 66 -0.15 -0.36 2.12
C GLU A 66 0.68 0.03 0.91
N LEU A 67 0.01 0.42 -0.17
CA LEU A 67 0.62 0.80 -1.44
C LEU A 67 0.50 2.29 -1.70
N GLY A 68 1.61 2.92 -2.06
CA GLY A 68 1.63 4.31 -2.50
C GLY A 68 1.12 4.44 -3.92
N LEU A 69 -0.08 4.96 -4.11
CA LEU A 69 -0.55 5.42 -5.42
C LEU A 69 -0.10 6.85 -5.68
N GLN A 70 -0.18 7.69 -4.67
CA GLN A 70 0.12 9.12 -4.63
C GLN A 70 -0.85 9.91 -5.50
N THR A 71 -0.85 9.67 -6.82
CA THR A 71 -1.75 10.29 -7.79
C THR A 71 -2.03 9.34 -8.96
N ILE A 72 -3.21 9.51 -9.57
CA ILE A 72 -3.58 8.83 -10.83
C ILE A 72 -3.13 9.61 -12.08
N HIS A 73 -2.69 10.86 -11.92
CA HIS A 73 -2.34 11.74 -13.01
C HIS A 73 -0.89 11.56 -13.44
N PRO A 74 -0.61 11.21 -14.72
CA PRO A 74 0.75 10.96 -15.20
C PRO A 74 1.67 12.16 -15.07
N GLU A 75 1.17 13.37 -15.34
CA GLU A 75 1.96 14.60 -15.24
C GLU A 75 2.41 14.87 -13.80
N THR A 76 1.49 14.72 -12.86
CA THR A 76 1.79 14.87 -11.42
C THR A 76 2.73 13.78 -10.94
N SER A 77 2.52 12.55 -11.39
CA SER A 77 3.40 11.41 -11.10
C SER A 77 4.84 11.66 -11.56
N ALA A 78 5.01 12.21 -12.75
CA ALA A 78 6.33 12.60 -13.28
C ALA A 78 6.96 13.74 -12.46
N TYR A 79 6.16 14.74 -12.10
CA TYR A 79 6.61 15.88 -11.30
C TYR A 79 7.14 15.46 -9.93
N ILE A 80 6.42 14.60 -9.21
CA ILE A 80 6.84 14.10 -7.89
C ILE A 80 7.86 12.95 -7.97
N ARG A 81 8.25 12.56 -9.17
CA ARG A 81 9.19 11.44 -9.41
C ARG A 81 8.78 10.16 -8.71
N ARG A 82 7.53 9.77 -8.83
CA ARG A 82 6.99 8.56 -8.21
C ARG A 82 7.80 7.30 -8.56
N GLY A 83 8.33 7.21 -9.80
CA GLY A 83 9.27 6.16 -10.20
C GLY A 83 8.63 4.86 -10.71
N TYR A 84 7.30 4.79 -10.76
CA TYR A 84 6.55 3.68 -11.36
C TYR A 84 5.26 4.16 -12.01
N GLU A 85 4.79 3.41 -12.98
CA GLU A 85 3.57 3.72 -13.72
C GLU A 85 2.31 3.22 -13.00
N LEU A 86 1.15 3.78 -13.37
CA LEU A 86 -0.14 3.35 -12.82
C LEU A 86 -0.40 1.87 -13.08
N SER A 87 0.00 1.34 -14.24
CA SER A 87 -0.14 -0.07 -14.58
C SER A 87 0.58 -1.02 -13.61
N VAL A 88 1.73 -0.60 -13.08
CA VAL A 88 2.48 -1.36 -12.05
C VAL A 88 1.70 -1.42 -10.76
N PHE A 89 1.10 -0.31 -10.36
CA PHE A 89 0.22 -0.25 -9.19
C PHE A 89 -1.01 -1.15 -9.36
N GLU A 90 -1.69 -1.08 -10.50
CA GLU A 90 -2.86 -1.90 -10.81
C GLU A 90 -2.53 -3.40 -10.76
N GLN A 91 -1.41 -3.79 -11.33
CA GLN A 91 -0.96 -5.17 -11.33
C GLN A 91 -0.68 -5.65 -9.90
N ALA A 92 0.02 -4.86 -9.10
CA ALA A 92 0.30 -5.17 -7.70
C ALA A 92 -0.99 -5.38 -6.89
N VAL A 93 -1.98 -4.51 -7.06
CA VAL A 93 -3.28 -4.64 -6.41
C VAL A 93 -3.98 -5.93 -6.81
N LYS A 94 -3.99 -6.27 -8.10
CA LYS A 94 -4.61 -7.53 -8.59
C LYS A 94 -3.94 -8.75 -7.98
N GLU A 95 -2.62 -8.79 -7.96
CA GLU A 95 -1.85 -9.90 -7.41
C GLU A 95 -2.06 -10.08 -5.91
N LEU A 96 -2.05 -8.99 -5.14
CA LEU A 96 -2.31 -9.04 -3.70
C LEU A 96 -3.74 -9.50 -3.40
N ARG A 97 -4.72 -9.02 -4.14
CA ARG A 97 -6.12 -9.44 -3.96
C ARG A 97 -6.33 -10.90 -4.35
N ALA A 98 -5.65 -11.38 -5.36
CA ALA A 98 -5.74 -12.79 -5.78
C ALA A 98 -5.32 -13.76 -4.67
N ILE A 99 -4.43 -13.36 -3.79
CA ILE A 99 -3.99 -14.14 -2.62
C ILE A 99 -4.74 -13.76 -1.33
N GLY A 100 -5.78 -12.94 -1.41
CA GLY A 100 -6.65 -12.60 -0.28
C GLY A 100 -6.11 -11.55 0.69
N ILE A 101 -5.11 -10.76 0.28
CA ILE A 101 -4.54 -9.70 1.10
C ILE A 101 -5.36 -8.42 0.98
N THR A 102 -5.62 -7.76 2.11
CA THR A 102 -6.23 -6.43 2.14
C THR A 102 -5.22 -5.38 1.69
N VAL A 103 -5.58 -4.60 0.69
CA VAL A 103 -4.76 -3.51 0.15
C VAL A 103 -5.26 -2.18 0.67
N ILE A 104 -4.36 -1.39 1.24
CA ILE A 104 -4.60 -0.01 1.67
C ILE A 104 -3.88 0.91 0.68
N VAL A 105 -4.61 1.82 0.08
CA VAL A 105 -4.08 2.73 -0.93
C VAL A 105 -3.81 4.09 -0.32
N HIS A 106 -2.57 4.56 -0.44
CA HIS A 106 -2.17 5.89 -0.02
C HIS A 106 -2.18 6.85 -1.21
N THR A 107 -2.96 7.93 -1.09
CA THR A 107 -2.99 9.04 -2.04
C THR A 107 -2.57 10.32 -1.36
N ILE A 108 -1.96 11.24 -2.12
CA ILE A 108 -1.62 12.57 -1.64
C ILE A 108 -2.55 13.56 -2.32
N LEU A 109 -3.26 14.34 -1.51
CA LEU A 109 -4.12 15.41 -2.00
C LEU A 109 -3.34 16.73 -2.07
N TYR A 110 -3.80 17.62 -2.92
CA TYR A 110 -3.20 18.95 -3.13
C TYR A 110 -1.76 18.94 -3.67
N LEU A 111 -1.44 17.94 -4.48
CA LEU A 111 -0.18 17.97 -5.22
C LEU A 111 -0.16 19.13 -6.24
N PRO A 112 1.02 19.70 -6.55
CA PRO A 112 1.12 20.77 -7.52
C PRO A 112 0.45 20.42 -8.86
N GLY A 113 -0.41 21.32 -9.35
CA GLY A 113 -1.19 21.10 -10.57
C GLY A 113 -2.48 20.29 -10.40
N GLU A 114 -2.79 19.81 -9.21
CA GLU A 114 -4.05 19.16 -8.89
C GLU A 114 -5.02 20.13 -8.19
N ASN A 115 -6.29 20.01 -8.50
CA ASN A 115 -7.37 20.80 -7.89
C ASN A 115 -8.56 19.89 -7.53
N GLU A 116 -9.56 20.45 -6.86
CA GLU A 116 -10.71 19.68 -6.39
C GLU A 116 -11.40 18.86 -7.51
N ARG A 117 -11.44 19.36 -8.74
CA ARG A 117 -12.04 18.65 -9.88
C ARG A 117 -11.22 17.40 -10.26
N ARG A 118 -9.92 17.42 -10.01
CA ARG A 118 -9.05 16.26 -10.26
C ARG A 118 -9.19 15.20 -9.18
N TYR A 119 -9.59 15.57 -7.96
CA TYR A 119 -9.83 14.59 -6.90
C TYR A 119 -11.13 13.79 -7.10
N ALA A 120 -12.10 14.31 -7.82
CA ALA A 120 -13.30 13.58 -8.21
C ALA A 120 -12.96 12.32 -9.04
N GLY A 121 -11.80 12.26 -9.68
CA GLY A 121 -11.30 11.08 -10.39
C GLY A 121 -10.79 9.95 -9.50
N TYR A 122 -10.62 10.16 -8.20
CA TYR A 122 -10.21 9.11 -7.26
C TYR A 122 -11.36 8.22 -6.81
N ASP A 123 -12.58 8.73 -6.87
CA ASP A 123 -13.79 7.98 -6.52
C ASP A 123 -14.05 6.79 -7.47
N PRO A 124 -13.86 6.91 -8.79
CA PRO A 124 -13.97 5.78 -9.70
C PRO A 124 -12.89 4.70 -9.53
N LEU A 125 -11.79 4.97 -8.81
CA LEU A 125 -10.79 3.94 -8.52
C LEU A 125 -11.41 2.77 -7.76
N SER A 126 -12.31 3.04 -6.84
CA SER A 126 -13.03 2.01 -6.11
C SER A 126 -13.95 1.20 -7.03
N GLN A 127 -14.50 1.80 -8.07
CA GLN A 127 -15.44 1.16 -9.00
C GLN A 127 -14.74 0.49 -10.18
N SER A 128 -13.74 1.14 -10.79
CA SER A 128 -13.05 0.61 -11.97
C SER A 128 -12.12 -0.56 -11.65
N TYR A 129 -11.64 -0.69 -10.42
CA TYR A 129 -10.81 -1.82 -9.99
C TYR A 129 -11.59 -2.92 -9.27
N GLY A 130 -12.91 -2.85 -9.26
CA GLY A 130 -13.75 -3.86 -8.64
C GLY A 130 -13.57 -3.96 -7.13
N TYR A 131 -13.30 -2.85 -6.47
CA TYR A 131 -13.22 -2.79 -5.03
C TYR A 131 -14.61 -2.97 -4.41
N SER A 132 -14.91 -4.14 -3.92
CA SER A 132 -15.99 -4.29 -2.96
C SER A 132 -15.49 -3.76 -1.61
N GLY A 133 -16.29 -2.92 -0.95
CA GLY A 133 -15.87 -2.06 0.16
C GLY A 133 -15.25 -2.72 1.40
N ASP A 134 -15.13 -4.04 1.44
CA ASP A 134 -14.64 -4.76 2.63
C ASP A 134 -13.12 -5.07 2.60
N GLN A 135 -12.43 -4.88 1.49
CA GLN A 135 -11.04 -5.32 1.34
C GLN A 135 -10.04 -4.21 0.96
N THR A 136 -10.48 -2.98 0.82
CA THR A 136 -9.59 -1.88 0.48
C THR A 136 -9.99 -0.63 1.25
N ALA A 137 -9.08 -0.10 2.03
CA ALA A 137 -9.20 1.20 2.66
C ALA A 137 -8.36 2.22 1.88
N ALA A 138 -8.86 3.42 1.70
CA ALA A 138 -8.10 4.53 1.14
C ALA A 138 -7.66 5.47 2.26
N ALA A 139 -6.35 5.67 2.41
CA ALA A 139 -5.80 6.69 3.28
C ALA A 139 -5.35 7.87 2.45
N ALA A 140 -5.81 9.06 2.78
CA ALA A 140 -5.42 10.30 2.13
C ALA A 140 -4.50 11.10 3.04
N CYS A 141 -3.34 11.51 2.52
CA CYS A 141 -2.45 12.43 3.19
C CYS A 141 -2.56 13.82 2.54
N THR A 142 -2.82 14.85 3.33
CA THR A 142 -2.83 16.23 2.86
C THR A 142 -1.47 16.87 3.12
N SER A 143 -0.77 17.27 2.08
CA SER A 143 0.38 18.17 2.23
C SER A 143 -0.15 19.60 2.40
N ARG A 144 -0.06 20.15 3.59
CA ARG A 144 -0.15 21.61 3.77
C ARG A 144 1.23 22.17 3.49
N ASP A 145 1.38 22.79 2.35
CA ASP A 145 2.51 23.68 2.15
C ASP A 145 2.36 24.84 3.12
N GLY A 146 3.26 24.88 4.09
CA GLY A 146 3.40 26.01 5.00
C GLY A 146 3.97 27.22 4.27
N SER A 147 3.20 27.83 3.38
CA SER A 147 3.47 29.19 2.90
C SER A 147 2.58 30.17 3.65
N GLY A 148 2.91 30.35 4.91
CA GLY A 148 2.47 31.46 5.71
C GLY A 148 3.65 32.37 5.93
N GLY A 149 3.77 33.38 5.11
CA GLY A 149 4.63 34.50 5.32
C GLY A 149 3.81 35.78 5.18
#